data_65fb0419461e0aa4117bd66ce8e68d08
#
_entry.id   65fb0419461e0aa4117bd66ce8e68d08
#
_cell.length_a   1.000
_cell.length_b   1.000
_cell.length_c   1.000
_cell.angle_alpha   90.00
_cell.angle_beta   90.00
_cell.angle_gamma   90.00
#
_symmetry.space_group_name_H-M   'P 1'
#
loop_
_entity.id
_entity.type
_entity.pdbx_description
1 polymer ?
#
loop_
_entity_poly.entity_id
_entity_poly.type
_entity_poly.pdbx_seq_one_letter_code
_entity_poly.pdbx_strand_id
1 'polypeptide(L)'
;MLSVCFVTLSRSDYASLRPVALAAVADPDIDLHLVAGGSHALARYGNTLEQIRQDGLPVHAVAHFLRETDDSPADLAAAYARAVTEFVRIFTAQQPDYVFVIGDRWEMLAVVSAASMLQLPIVHHSGGDITQGSSDNQTRYALTTLAHLHLVALPEHRDRLLRMGEEDWRVVTTGEPALTALADYARAAPDIHARLGLQAGEPFVLATFHPTSFDAASPERQVDTFLRALDGVAGAVVLTAPNPDAASEMFLAKYRAYAAAHPNVRLYDSLGAQAYYAAMAQARYMIGNSSSGMWESASFRLPVVNIGPRQQGRVHGNNVVHCALDPQAIATAIAQAVDPAWRESFDGTNPYVHRDTIALILGSLKHPWDRARLLAKRFVDPLAQR
;
A
#
# COMPACT_ATOMS: atom_id res chain seq x y z
N MET A 1 25.50 -13.84 10.52
CA MET A 1 24.06 -13.54 10.46
C MET A 1 23.93 -12.17 9.81
N LEU A 2 23.11 -12.03 8.80
CA LEU A 2 22.89 -10.79 8.07
C LEU A 2 21.93 -9.89 8.85
N SER A 3 22.38 -8.68 9.21
CA SER A 3 21.55 -7.72 9.94
C SER A 3 20.73 -6.87 8.98
N VAL A 4 19.40 -7.02 9.01
CA VAL A 4 18.50 -6.28 8.12
C VAL A 4 17.49 -5.47 8.91
N CYS A 5 17.46 -4.16 8.68
CA CYS A 5 16.46 -3.29 9.25
C CYS A 5 15.25 -3.18 8.33
N PHE A 6 14.11 -3.74 8.74
CA PHE A 6 12.82 -3.59 8.07
C PHE A 6 12.07 -2.41 8.67
N VAL A 7 11.47 -1.57 7.82
CA VAL A 7 10.74 -0.38 8.27
C VAL A 7 9.29 -0.44 7.80
N THR A 8 8.36 -0.18 8.74
CA THR A 8 6.93 -0.04 8.46
C THR A 8 6.35 1.18 9.17
N LEU A 9 5.61 2.03 8.45
CA LEU A 9 5.14 3.32 8.92
C LEU A 9 3.63 3.51 8.75
N SER A 10 2.98 2.57 8.03
CA SER A 10 1.54 2.59 7.76
C SER A 10 0.97 1.19 7.54
N ARG A 11 -0.35 1.07 7.62
CA ARG A 11 -1.04 -0.20 7.33
C ARG A 11 -0.79 -0.71 5.92
N SER A 12 -0.65 0.20 4.95
CA SER A 12 -0.48 -0.15 3.54
C SER A 12 0.86 -0.81 3.27
N ASP A 13 1.93 -0.32 3.86
CA ASP A 13 3.25 -0.94 3.72
C ASP A 13 3.37 -2.21 4.57
N TYR A 14 2.75 -2.23 5.76
CA TYR A 14 2.76 -3.41 6.63
C TYR A 14 2.08 -4.63 5.98
N ALA A 15 1.03 -4.44 5.21
CA ALA A 15 0.36 -5.54 4.51
C ALA A 15 1.33 -6.29 3.57
N SER A 16 2.19 -5.57 2.87
CA SER A 16 3.22 -6.15 2.01
C SER A 16 4.45 -6.62 2.79
N LEU A 17 4.84 -5.89 3.85
CA LEU A 17 6.01 -6.23 4.64
C LEU A 17 5.82 -7.49 5.51
N ARG A 18 4.63 -7.68 6.08
CA ARG A 18 4.35 -8.73 7.07
C ARG A 18 4.77 -10.14 6.63
N PRO A 19 4.39 -10.65 5.45
CA PRO A 19 4.79 -12.01 5.04
C PRO A 19 6.31 -12.14 4.88
N VAL A 20 6.99 -11.10 4.42
CA VAL A 20 8.46 -11.08 4.31
C VAL A 20 9.10 -11.06 5.71
N ALA A 21 8.59 -10.23 6.62
CA ALA A 21 9.11 -10.12 7.99
C ALA A 21 8.95 -11.44 8.77
N LEU A 22 7.80 -12.10 8.67
CA LEU A 22 7.57 -13.40 9.30
C LEU A 22 8.53 -14.47 8.78
N ALA A 23 8.78 -14.49 7.46
CA ALA A 23 9.74 -15.41 6.87
C ALA A 23 11.18 -15.07 7.26
N ALA A 24 11.53 -13.78 7.37
CA ALA A 24 12.85 -13.34 7.80
C ALA A 24 13.15 -13.70 9.27
N VAL A 25 12.15 -13.57 10.16
CA VAL A 25 12.28 -14.01 11.57
C VAL A 25 12.53 -15.52 11.68
N ALA A 26 11.93 -16.30 10.78
CA ALA A 26 12.09 -17.76 10.75
C ALA A 26 13.40 -18.21 10.07
N ASP A 27 14.12 -17.33 9.39
CA ASP A 27 15.36 -17.65 8.67
C ASP A 27 16.59 -17.48 9.60
N PRO A 28 17.34 -18.56 9.89
CA PRO A 28 18.46 -18.52 10.85
C PRO A 28 19.65 -17.66 10.35
N ASP A 29 19.71 -17.31 9.07
CA ASP A 29 20.78 -16.51 8.50
C ASP A 29 20.50 -15.00 8.59
N ILE A 30 19.26 -14.60 8.98
CA ILE A 30 18.83 -13.20 9.06
C ILE A 30 18.65 -12.78 10.51
N ASP A 31 19.28 -11.67 10.89
CA ASP A 31 19.00 -10.93 12.11
C ASP A 31 18.08 -9.75 11.77
N LEU A 32 16.79 -9.95 12.00
CA LEU A 32 15.77 -8.96 11.65
C LEU A 32 15.64 -7.89 12.72
N HIS A 33 15.86 -6.63 12.33
CA HIS A 33 15.57 -5.44 13.13
C HIS A 33 14.32 -4.74 12.60
N LEU A 34 13.15 -4.97 13.19
CA LEU A 34 11.91 -4.31 12.77
C LEU A 34 11.77 -2.95 13.46
N VAL A 35 11.66 -1.89 12.66
CA VAL A 35 11.32 -0.53 13.10
C VAL A 35 9.90 -0.21 12.64
N ALA A 36 9.01 0.05 13.58
CA ALA A 36 7.65 0.50 13.31
C ALA A 36 7.48 1.98 13.71
N GLY A 37 6.57 2.72 13.08
CA GLY A 37 6.37 4.12 13.44
C GLY A 37 5.28 4.80 12.61
N GLY A 38 5.39 6.12 12.48
CA GLY A 38 4.40 6.88 11.71
C GLY A 38 2.97 6.65 12.20
N SER A 39 2.06 6.34 11.29
CA SER A 39 0.63 6.13 11.63
C SER A 39 0.37 4.89 12.50
N HIS A 40 1.30 3.93 12.59
CA HIS A 40 1.16 2.79 13.50
C HIS A 40 1.09 3.18 14.97
N ALA A 41 1.75 4.28 15.35
CA ALA A 41 1.84 4.75 16.73
C ALA A 41 0.74 5.77 17.10
N LEU A 42 -0.22 6.05 16.22
CA LEU A 42 -1.26 7.05 16.43
C LEU A 42 -2.64 6.40 16.62
N ALA A 43 -3.35 6.86 17.67
CA ALA A 43 -4.67 6.33 18.02
C ALA A 43 -5.71 6.57 16.92
N ARG A 44 -5.68 7.74 16.26
CA ARG A 44 -6.61 8.09 15.18
C ARG A 44 -6.53 7.16 13.96
N TYR A 45 -5.42 6.42 13.79
CA TYR A 45 -5.25 5.43 12.72
C TYR A 45 -5.36 3.98 13.23
N GLY A 46 -5.93 3.79 14.43
CA GLY A 46 -6.24 2.47 15.00
C GLY A 46 -5.09 1.83 15.78
N ASN A 47 -3.99 2.58 16.10
CA ASN A 47 -2.86 2.09 16.90
C ASN A 47 -2.39 0.69 16.48
N THR A 48 -2.13 0.53 15.18
CA THR A 48 -1.83 -0.79 14.57
C THR A 48 -0.46 -1.36 14.97
N LEU A 49 0.31 -0.66 15.80
CA LEU A 49 1.53 -1.16 16.41
C LEU A 49 1.28 -2.43 17.26
N GLU A 50 0.14 -2.48 17.95
CA GLU A 50 -0.24 -3.66 18.73
C GLU A 50 -0.51 -4.87 17.83
N GLN A 51 -1.08 -4.68 16.66
CA GLN A 51 -1.26 -5.76 15.68
C GLN A 51 0.09 -6.34 15.22
N ILE A 52 1.10 -5.50 14.99
CA ILE A 52 2.45 -5.96 14.63
C ILE A 52 3.04 -6.86 15.72
N ARG A 53 2.84 -6.49 16.99
CA ARG A 53 3.28 -7.30 18.13
C ARG A 53 2.51 -8.63 18.26
N GLN A 54 1.19 -8.60 18.05
CA GLN A 54 0.35 -9.79 18.06
C GLN A 54 0.68 -10.78 16.94
N ASP A 55 1.20 -10.29 15.82
CA ASP A 55 1.74 -11.12 14.73
C ASP A 55 3.06 -11.84 15.12
N GLY A 56 3.59 -11.58 16.31
CA GLY A 56 4.83 -12.20 16.82
C GLY A 56 6.11 -11.57 16.28
N LEU A 57 6.02 -10.38 15.66
CA LEU A 57 7.17 -9.69 15.12
C LEU A 57 7.89 -8.87 16.20
N PRO A 58 9.23 -8.97 16.32
CA PRO A 58 10.00 -8.24 17.31
C PRO A 58 10.17 -6.78 16.87
N VAL A 59 9.41 -5.86 17.47
CA VAL A 59 9.58 -4.42 17.23
C VAL A 59 10.78 -3.91 18.04
N HIS A 60 11.89 -3.66 17.38
CA HIS A 60 13.15 -3.23 18.01
C HIS A 60 13.20 -1.72 18.30
N ALA A 61 12.48 -0.93 17.51
CA ALA A 61 12.34 0.50 17.77
C ALA A 61 10.98 1.01 17.26
N VAL A 62 10.49 2.08 17.93
CA VAL A 62 9.32 2.83 17.47
C VAL A 62 9.74 4.23 17.09
N ALA A 63 9.56 4.60 15.83
CA ALA A 63 9.91 5.91 15.30
C ALA A 63 8.77 6.90 15.52
N HIS A 64 8.95 7.86 16.44
CA HIS A 64 7.95 8.86 16.79
C HIS A 64 8.24 10.20 16.10
N PHE A 65 7.65 10.41 14.93
CA PHE A 65 7.81 11.64 14.16
C PHE A 65 6.49 12.28 13.73
N LEU A 66 5.43 11.49 13.58
CA LEU A 66 4.08 11.96 13.25
C LEU A 66 3.30 12.22 14.54
N ARG A 67 2.51 13.30 14.58
CA ARG A 67 1.69 13.72 15.72
C ARG A 67 0.21 13.58 15.38
N GLU A 68 -0.64 13.47 16.40
CA GLU A 68 -2.09 13.45 16.25
C GLU A 68 -2.66 14.72 15.56
N THR A 69 -1.93 15.83 15.62
CA THR A 69 -2.33 17.12 15.04
C THR A 69 -1.77 17.41 13.66
N ASP A 70 -0.88 16.56 13.14
CA ASP A 70 -0.25 16.79 11.83
C ASP A 70 -1.25 16.44 10.70
N ASP A 71 -1.81 17.44 10.02
CA ASP A 71 -2.81 17.24 8.95
C ASP A 71 -2.58 18.16 7.73
N SER A 72 -1.99 19.34 7.92
CA SER A 72 -1.69 20.25 6.81
C SER A 72 -0.42 19.84 6.04
N PRO A 73 -0.24 20.26 4.80
CA PRO A 73 1.01 20.07 4.07
C PRO A 73 2.25 20.60 4.80
N ALA A 74 2.13 21.69 5.54
CA ALA A 74 3.20 22.26 6.35
C ALA A 74 3.54 21.35 7.54
N ASP A 75 2.53 20.76 8.20
CA ASP A 75 2.73 19.81 9.29
C ASP A 75 3.42 18.53 8.81
N LEU A 76 3.01 18.02 7.65
CA LEU A 76 3.63 16.84 7.03
C LEU A 76 5.08 17.11 6.62
N ALA A 77 5.39 18.30 6.10
CA ALA A 77 6.77 18.70 5.82
C ALA A 77 7.62 18.78 7.10
N ALA A 78 7.06 19.31 8.21
CA ALA A 78 7.73 19.31 9.51
C ALA A 78 7.89 17.88 10.07
N ALA A 79 6.89 17.01 9.89
CA ALA A 79 6.97 15.59 10.26
C ALA A 79 8.06 14.85 9.49
N TYR A 80 8.22 15.14 8.19
CA TYR A 80 9.32 14.62 7.37
C TYR A 80 10.70 14.96 7.96
N ALA A 81 10.91 16.21 8.35
CA ALA A 81 12.18 16.63 8.95
C ALA A 81 12.46 15.90 10.29
N ARG A 82 11.42 15.73 11.13
CA ARG A 82 11.51 14.92 12.36
C ARG A 82 11.83 13.46 12.06
N ALA A 83 11.20 12.88 11.03
CA ALA A 83 11.43 11.49 10.63
C ALA A 83 12.87 11.26 10.20
N VAL A 84 13.45 12.13 9.36
CA VAL A 84 14.87 12.04 8.97
C VAL A 84 15.77 12.01 10.21
N THR A 85 15.57 12.93 11.15
CA THR A 85 16.36 13.00 12.38
C THR A 85 16.23 11.73 13.23
N GLU A 86 15.01 11.20 13.36
CA GLU A 86 14.74 10.00 14.14
C GLU A 86 15.36 8.76 13.49
N PHE A 87 15.27 8.59 12.17
CA PHE A 87 15.89 7.46 11.47
C PHE A 87 17.42 7.54 11.46
N VAL A 88 18.03 8.73 11.42
CA VAL A 88 19.48 8.87 11.63
C VAL A 88 19.87 8.33 13.00
N ARG A 89 19.13 8.69 14.07
CA ARG A 89 19.38 8.19 15.41
C ARG A 89 19.26 6.65 15.50
N ILE A 90 18.19 6.09 14.93
CA ILE A 90 17.93 4.64 14.95
C ILE A 90 19.02 3.89 14.17
N PHE A 91 19.33 4.29 12.95
CA PHE A 91 20.32 3.61 12.11
C PHE A 91 21.75 3.74 12.63
N THR A 92 22.10 4.88 13.25
CA THR A 92 23.41 5.04 13.91
C THR A 92 23.57 4.06 15.08
N ALA A 93 22.49 3.77 15.81
CA ALA A 93 22.52 2.83 16.92
C ALA A 93 22.52 1.37 16.45
N GLN A 94 21.80 1.04 15.39
CA GLN A 94 21.61 -0.35 14.90
C GLN A 94 22.68 -0.81 13.91
N GLN A 95 23.19 0.10 13.07
CA GLN A 95 24.18 -0.16 12.00
C GLN A 95 23.87 -1.41 11.15
N PRO A 96 22.66 -1.51 10.54
CA PRO A 96 22.26 -2.69 9.78
C PRO A 96 23.08 -2.83 8.49
N ASP A 97 23.22 -4.07 8.00
CA ASP A 97 23.81 -4.33 6.67
C ASP A 97 22.94 -3.81 5.54
N TYR A 98 21.60 -3.88 5.72
CA TYR A 98 20.60 -3.36 4.78
C TYR A 98 19.46 -2.66 5.49
N VAL A 99 18.95 -1.60 4.87
CA VAL A 99 17.65 -1.01 5.17
C VAL A 99 16.65 -1.46 4.11
N PHE A 100 15.63 -2.21 4.49
CA PHE A 100 14.58 -2.70 3.62
C PHE A 100 13.31 -1.88 3.78
N VAL A 101 12.84 -1.30 2.68
CA VAL A 101 11.64 -0.47 2.62
C VAL A 101 10.67 -0.97 1.55
N ILE A 102 9.39 -0.89 1.84
CA ILE A 102 8.30 -1.21 0.89
C ILE A 102 7.42 0.02 0.70
N GLY A 103 6.94 0.22 -0.54
CA GLY A 103 5.97 1.25 -0.86
C GLY A 103 6.60 2.54 -1.35
N ASP A 104 5.80 3.59 -1.31
CA ASP A 104 6.02 4.81 -2.07
C ASP A 104 5.57 6.08 -1.33
N ARG A 105 5.24 5.95 -0.06
CA ARG A 105 4.76 7.07 0.74
C ARG A 105 5.90 8.03 1.13
N TRP A 106 5.54 9.27 1.40
CA TRP A 106 6.49 10.32 1.78
C TRP A 106 7.32 9.98 3.03
N GLU A 107 6.75 9.19 3.97
CA GLU A 107 7.45 8.75 5.17
C GLU A 107 8.66 7.85 4.81
N MET A 108 8.52 6.99 3.79
CA MET A 108 9.62 6.14 3.33
C MET A 108 10.74 6.96 2.68
N LEU A 109 10.44 8.11 2.08
CA LEU A 109 11.48 9.02 1.58
C LEU A 109 12.36 9.54 2.73
N ALA A 110 11.79 9.81 3.91
CA ALA A 110 12.58 10.21 5.09
C ALA A 110 13.52 9.08 5.55
N VAL A 111 13.02 7.84 5.57
CA VAL A 111 13.82 6.64 5.89
C VAL A 111 15.01 6.50 4.94
N VAL A 112 14.73 6.54 3.63
CA VAL A 112 15.74 6.35 2.59
C VAL A 112 16.73 7.52 2.57
N SER A 113 16.28 8.75 2.83
CA SER A 113 17.17 9.91 2.96
C SER A 113 18.16 9.72 4.11
N ALA A 114 17.68 9.30 5.29
CA ALA A 114 18.54 9.03 6.45
C ALA A 114 19.55 7.91 6.16
N ALA A 115 19.09 6.79 5.57
CA ALA A 115 19.94 5.67 5.22
C ALA A 115 21.01 6.04 4.18
N SER A 116 20.64 6.85 3.17
CA SER A 116 21.57 7.34 2.14
C SER A 116 22.68 8.21 2.73
N MET A 117 22.33 9.15 3.64
CA MET A 117 23.32 10.00 4.30
C MET A 117 24.30 9.19 5.17
N LEU A 118 23.87 8.08 5.73
CA LEU A 118 24.68 7.15 6.52
C LEU A 118 25.40 6.10 5.68
N GLN A 119 25.28 6.16 4.35
CA GLN A 119 25.87 5.17 3.41
C GLN A 119 25.48 3.72 3.73
N LEU A 120 24.21 3.51 4.12
CA LEU A 120 23.64 2.20 4.32
C LEU A 120 23.05 1.69 3.00
N PRO A 121 23.31 0.41 2.60
CA PRO A 121 22.65 -0.18 1.46
C PRO A 121 21.13 -0.23 1.66
N ILE A 122 20.38 0.21 0.64
CA ILE A 122 18.93 0.33 0.66
C ILE A 122 18.34 -0.67 -0.33
N VAL A 123 17.43 -1.51 0.14
CA VAL A 123 16.61 -2.41 -0.68
C VAL A 123 15.19 -1.85 -0.72
N HIS A 124 14.69 -1.56 -1.91
CA HIS A 124 13.36 -0.98 -2.10
C HIS A 124 12.46 -1.95 -2.88
N HIS A 125 11.30 -2.29 -2.29
CA HIS A 125 10.23 -2.98 -2.98
C HIS A 125 9.15 -1.99 -3.44
N SER A 126 8.45 -2.30 -4.54
CA SER A 126 7.39 -1.50 -5.20
C SER A 126 7.91 -0.34 -6.07
N GLY A 127 9.22 -0.30 -6.40
CA GLY A 127 9.73 0.61 -7.42
C GLY A 127 9.15 0.31 -8.80
N GLY A 128 9.12 1.32 -9.68
CA GLY A 128 8.69 1.16 -11.08
C GLY A 128 7.18 1.09 -11.32
N ASP A 129 6.33 1.04 -10.29
CA ASP A 129 4.87 1.17 -10.45
C ASP A 129 4.46 2.61 -10.84
N ILE A 130 3.24 2.81 -11.27
CA ILE A 130 2.70 4.12 -11.71
C ILE A 130 1.41 4.43 -10.95
N THR A 131 1.31 5.67 -10.43
CA THR A 131 0.11 6.24 -9.81
C THR A 131 0.03 7.71 -10.16
N GLN A 132 -0.34 8.02 -11.42
CA GLN A 132 -0.21 9.39 -11.96
C GLN A 132 -1.02 10.45 -11.22
N GLY A 133 -2.12 10.08 -10.59
CA GLY A 133 -2.96 10.99 -9.81
C GLY A 133 -2.49 11.23 -8.37
N SER A 134 -1.39 10.60 -7.92
CA SER A 134 -0.89 10.70 -6.55
C SER A 134 0.54 11.24 -6.49
N SER A 135 0.84 12.05 -5.46
CA SER A 135 2.21 12.47 -5.11
C SER A 135 3.14 11.29 -4.81
N ASP A 136 2.58 10.13 -4.40
CA ASP A 136 3.33 8.90 -4.21
C ASP A 136 4.11 8.49 -5.46
N ASN A 137 3.60 8.85 -6.65
CA ASN A 137 4.31 8.58 -7.90
C ASN A 137 5.68 9.26 -7.96
N GLN A 138 5.77 10.52 -7.52
CA GLN A 138 7.03 11.28 -7.48
C GLN A 138 7.94 10.74 -6.37
N THR A 139 7.38 10.45 -5.21
CA THR A 139 8.10 9.86 -4.09
C THR A 139 8.72 8.52 -4.48
N ARG A 140 7.98 7.65 -5.18
CA ARG A 140 8.47 6.35 -5.67
C ARG A 140 9.69 6.49 -6.58
N TYR A 141 9.70 7.48 -7.49
CA TYR A 141 10.86 7.75 -8.34
C TYR A 141 12.08 8.22 -7.53
N ALA A 142 11.86 9.08 -6.53
CA ALA A 142 12.93 9.52 -5.63
C ALA A 142 13.50 8.34 -4.81
N LEU A 143 12.64 7.48 -4.26
CA LEU A 143 13.05 6.26 -3.56
C LEU A 143 13.88 5.34 -4.46
N THR A 144 13.43 5.11 -5.70
CA THR A 144 14.16 4.32 -6.68
C THR A 144 15.56 4.89 -6.93
N THR A 145 15.69 6.20 -7.11
CA THR A 145 16.98 6.82 -7.38
C THR A 145 17.97 6.66 -6.21
N LEU A 146 17.49 6.68 -4.96
CA LEU A 146 18.31 6.53 -3.77
C LEU A 146 18.56 5.07 -3.37
N ALA A 147 17.71 4.13 -3.79
CA ALA A 147 17.86 2.71 -3.47
C ALA A 147 18.97 2.03 -4.27
N HIS A 148 19.53 0.96 -3.72
CA HIS A 148 20.69 0.23 -4.27
C HIS A 148 20.29 -1.12 -4.87
N LEU A 149 19.25 -1.76 -4.34
CA LEU A 149 18.62 -2.96 -4.88
C LEU A 149 17.12 -2.71 -5.01
N HIS A 150 16.54 -3.20 -6.08
CA HIS A 150 15.15 -3.01 -6.43
C HIS A 150 14.46 -4.36 -6.56
N LEU A 151 13.47 -4.60 -5.73
CA LEU A 151 12.59 -5.74 -5.80
C LEU A 151 11.25 -5.24 -6.36
N VAL A 152 10.89 -5.69 -7.54
CA VAL A 152 9.72 -5.15 -8.25
C VAL A 152 8.66 -6.22 -8.45
N ALA A 153 7.39 -5.80 -8.46
CA ALA A 153 6.30 -6.75 -8.56
C ALA A 153 6.11 -7.32 -9.97
N LEU A 154 6.41 -6.54 -11.01
CA LEU A 154 6.12 -6.88 -12.41
C LEU A 154 7.33 -6.69 -13.32
N PRO A 155 7.40 -7.45 -14.44
CA PRO A 155 8.41 -7.22 -15.49
C PRO A 155 8.37 -5.78 -16.04
N GLU A 156 7.18 -5.19 -16.21
CA GLU A 156 7.02 -3.81 -16.69
C GLU A 156 7.59 -2.79 -15.70
N HIS A 157 7.55 -3.08 -14.40
CA HIS A 157 8.19 -2.24 -13.37
C HIS A 157 9.72 -2.32 -13.52
N ARG A 158 10.27 -3.52 -13.74
CA ARG A 158 11.68 -3.71 -14.01
C ARG A 158 12.13 -2.93 -15.24
N ASP A 159 11.41 -3.06 -16.35
CA ASP A 159 11.72 -2.36 -17.60
C ASP A 159 11.71 -0.84 -17.44
N ARG A 160 10.86 -0.33 -16.56
CA ARG A 160 10.78 1.10 -16.25
C ARG A 160 11.99 1.56 -15.46
N LEU A 161 12.45 0.77 -14.48
CA LEU A 161 13.67 1.08 -13.72
C LEU A 161 14.91 1.08 -14.62
N LEU A 162 15.03 0.11 -15.52
CA LEU A 162 16.14 0.07 -16.50
C LEU A 162 16.11 1.31 -17.40
N ARG A 163 14.93 1.77 -17.82
CA ARG A 163 14.78 3.03 -18.57
C ARG A 163 15.09 4.28 -17.73
N MET A 164 14.99 4.20 -16.39
CA MET A 164 15.44 5.26 -15.49
C MET A 164 16.96 5.27 -15.28
N GLY A 165 17.68 4.33 -15.87
CA GLY A 165 19.14 4.25 -15.79
C GLY A 165 19.66 3.34 -14.69
N GLU A 166 18.82 2.46 -14.12
CA GLU A 166 19.27 1.46 -13.16
C GLU A 166 20.09 0.36 -13.85
N GLU A 167 21.12 -0.14 -13.16
CA GLU A 167 21.90 -1.29 -13.62
C GLU A 167 21.03 -2.57 -13.54
N ASP A 168 21.03 -3.38 -14.58
CA ASP A 168 20.22 -4.58 -14.73
C ASP A 168 20.29 -5.53 -13.52
N TRP A 169 21.49 -5.78 -13.02
CA TRP A 169 21.72 -6.70 -11.89
C TRP A 169 21.13 -6.22 -10.55
N ARG A 170 20.73 -4.94 -10.45
CA ARG A 170 20.12 -4.37 -9.25
C ARG A 170 18.61 -4.60 -9.19
N VAL A 171 17.98 -5.07 -10.27
CA VAL A 171 16.52 -5.13 -10.39
C VAL A 171 16.07 -6.58 -10.51
N VAL A 172 15.34 -7.06 -9.50
CA VAL A 172 14.80 -8.42 -9.42
C VAL A 172 13.27 -8.36 -9.41
N THR A 173 12.62 -9.10 -10.32
CA THR A 173 11.16 -9.25 -10.31
C THR A 173 10.78 -10.34 -9.32
N THR A 174 9.98 -9.98 -8.30
CA THR A 174 9.63 -10.85 -7.17
C THR A 174 8.14 -11.11 -7.02
N GLY A 175 7.28 -10.32 -7.66
CA GLY A 175 5.85 -10.31 -7.33
C GLY A 175 5.53 -9.41 -6.13
N GLU A 176 4.23 -9.34 -5.75
CA GLU A 176 3.76 -8.53 -4.62
C GLU A 176 3.61 -9.41 -3.36
N PRO A 177 4.38 -9.12 -2.28
CA PRO A 177 4.38 -9.97 -1.08
C PRO A 177 3.01 -10.08 -0.38
N ALA A 178 2.20 -9.01 -0.38
CA ALA A 178 0.88 -9.03 0.23
C ALA A 178 -0.01 -10.17 -0.30
N LEU A 179 0.19 -10.56 -1.58
CA LEU A 179 -0.64 -11.57 -2.24
C LEU A 179 -0.35 -13.00 -1.78
N THR A 180 0.79 -13.24 -1.14
CA THR A 180 1.18 -14.60 -0.70
C THR A 180 0.32 -15.14 0.44
N ALA A 181 -0.35 -14.27 1.20
CA ALA A 181 -1.17 -14.62 2.37
C ALA A 181 -2.68 -14.42 2.17
N LEU A 182 -3.13 -13.93 1.01
CA LEU A 182 -4.54 -13.55 0.79
C LEU A 182 -5.52 -14.69 1.06
N ALA A 183 -5.24 -15.88 0.54
CA ALA A 183 -6.14 -17.02 0.68
C ALA A 183 -6.26 -17.50 2.15
N ASP A 184 -5.16 -17.40 2.91
CA ASP A 184 -5.13 -17.75 4.33
C ASP A 184 -5.91 -16.73 5.16
N TYR A 185 -5.74 -15.44 4.88
CA TYR A 185 -6.50 -14.38 5.54
C TYR A 185 -8.00 -14.50 5.28
N ALA A 186 -8.40 -14.72 4.05
CA ALA A 186 -9.81 -14.84 3.69
C ALA A 186 -10.48 -16.04 4.38
N ARG A 187 -9.75 -17.16 4.54
CA ARG A 187 -10.23 -18.38 5.23
C ARG A 187 -10.26 -18.23 6.74
N ALA A 188 -9.36 -17.46 7.32
CA ALA A 188 -9.24 -17.33 8.78
C ALA A 188 -10.27 -16.38 9.42
N ALA A 189 -11.13 -15.72 8.64
CA ALA A 189 -12.25 -14.90 9.12
C ALA A 189 -13.59 -15.62 8.91
N PRO A 190 -13.99 -16.50 9.82
CA PRO A 190 -15.09 -17.46 9.60
C PRO A 190 -16.47 -16.79 9.45
N ASP A 191 -16.70 -15.64 10.06
CA ASP A 191 -17.97 -14.89 9.94
C ASP A 191 -17.71 -13.39 9.74
N ILE A 192 -17.40 -13.03 8.49
CA ILE A 192 -17.17 -11.64 8.16
C ILE A 192 -18.43 -10.79 8.33
N HIS A 193 -19.63 -11.32 8.07
CA HIS A 193 -20.87 -10.58 8.21
C HIS A 193 -21.11 -10.14 9.66
N ALA A 194 -20.98 -11.04 10.62
CA ALA A 194 -21.11 -10.69 12.03
C ALA A 194 -20.09 -9.64 12.46
N ARG A 195 -18.82 -9.77 12.00
CA ARG A 195 -17.76 -8.80 12.27
C ARG A 195 -18.06 -7.42 11.67
N LEU A 196 -18.75 -7.39 10.53
CA LEU A 196 -19.19 -6.15 9.86
C LEU A 196 -20.56 -5.65 10.37
N GLY A 197 -21.12 -6.24 11.45
CA GLY A 197 -22.43 -5.88 11.95
C GLY A 197 -23.56 -6.05 10.92
N LEU A 198 -23.40 -7.02 10.01
CA LEU A 198 -24.35 -7.36 8.97
C LEU A 198 -25.07 -8.67 9.31
N GLN A 199 -26.25 -8.88 8.73
CA GLN A 199 -26.92 -10.18 8.81
C GLN A 199 -26.19 -11.22 7.96
N ALA A 200 -26.31 -12.48 8.33
CA ALA A 200 -25.69 -13.57 7.56
C ALA A 200 -26.20 -13.56 6.11
N GLY A 201 -25.25 -13.48 5.16
CA GLY A 201 -25.58 -13.41 3.74
C GLY A 201 -26.10 -12.06 3.24
N GLU A 202 -26.15 -11.03 4.07
CA GLU A 202 -26.53 -9.68 3.64
C GLU A 202 -25.54 -9.16 2.59
N PRO A 203 -26.00 -8.78 1.38
CA PRO A 203 -25.12 -8.29 0.33
C PRO A 203 -24.55 -6.92 0.69
N PHE A 204 -23.23 -6.75 0.52
CA PHE A 204 -22.55 -5.50 0.81
C PHE A 204 -21.55 -5.10 -0.27
N VAL A 205 -21.21 -3.82 -0.27
CA VAL A 205 -20.20 -3.21 -1.13
C VAL A 205 -19.05 -2.72 -0.24
N LEU A 206 -17.81 -2.96 -0.68
CA LEU A 206 -16.63 -2.46 0.01
C LEU A 206 -16.23 -1.12 -0.59
N ALA A 207 -16.21 -0.06 0.21
CA ALA A 207 -15.96 1.31 -0.23
C ALA A 207 -14.72 1.89 0.45
N THR A 208 -13.79 2.44 -0.35
CA THR A 208 -12.58 3.12 0.16
C THR A 208 -12.18 4.21 -0.82
N PHE A 209 -12.21 5.47 -0.39
CA PHE A 209 -11.82 6.59 -1.24
C PHE A 209 -10.87 7.54 -0.50
N HIS A 210 -9.73 7.80 -1.11
CA HIS A 210 -8.65 8.63 -0.57
C HIS A 210 -8.62 10.00 -1.27
N PRO A 211 -8.14 11.05 -0.60
CA PRO A 211 -7.81 12.30 -1.28
C PRO A 211 -6.88 12.04 -2.47
N THR A 212 -7.14 12.71 -3.59
CA THR A 212 -6.32 12.62 -4.79
C THR A 212 -5.52 13.90 -4.94
N SER A 213 -4.18 13.79 -4.95
CA SER A 213 -3.27 14.95 -4.92
C SER A 213 -3.35 15.80 -6.17
N PHE A 214 -3.52 15.16 -7.34
CA PHE A 214 -3.51 15.82 -8.67
C PHE A 214 -4.85 15.63 -9.37
N ASP A 215 -5.92 16.09 -8.73
CA ASP A 215 -7.26 16.15 -9.30
C ASP A 215 -7.65 17.63 -9.51
N ALA A 216 -8.42 17.91 -10.56
CA ALA A 216 -8.97 19.25 -10.79
C ALA A 216 -10.06 19.64 -9.77
N ALA A 217 -10.70 18.65 -9.15
CA ALA A 217 -11.69 18.86 -8.11
C ALA A 217 -11.01 19.11 -6.75
N SER A 218 -11.55 20.08 -5.99
CA SER A 218 -11.09 20.27 -4.60
C SER A 218 -11.34 19.04 -3.76
N PRO A 219 -10.58 18.82 -2.67
CA PRO A 219 -10.79 17.68 -1.77
C PRO A 219 -12.25 17.58 -1.26
N GLU A 220 -12.91 18.70 -0.95
CA GLU A 220 -14.31 18.73 -0.55
C GLU A 220 -15.24 18.18 -1.63
N ARG A 221 -15.01 18.62 -2.88
CA ARG A 221 -15.81 18.15 -4.02
C ARG A 221 -15.55 16.67 -4.31
N GLN A 222 -14.31 16.22 -4.13
CA GLN A 222 -13.96 14.81 -4.29
C GLN A 222 -14.80 13.94 -3.36
N VAL A 223 -14.76 14.20 -2.06
CA VAL A 223 -15.46 13.39 -1.07
C VAL A 223 -16.98 13.52 -1.19
N ASP A 224 -17.51 14.72 -1.46
CA ASP A 224 -18.96 14.94 -1.61
C ASP A 224 -19.52 14.22 -2.84
N THR A 225 -18.76 14.19 -3.93
CA THR A 225 -19.18 13.44 -5.14
C THR A 225 -19.15 11.94 -4.89
N PHE A 226 -18.11 11.43 -4.21
CA PHE A 226 -18.01 10.03 -3.84
C PHE A 226 -19.17 9.61 -2.91
N LEU A 227 -19.44 10.34 -1.85
CA LEU A 227 -20.51 10.02 -0.88
C LEU A 227 -21.89 10.02 -1.55
N ARG A 228 -22.17 11.00 -2.41
CA ARG A 228 -23.42 11.02 -3.21
C ARG A 228 -23.56 9.81 -4.13
N ALA A 229 -22.46 9.29 -4.66
CA ALA A 229 -22.50 8.09 -5.46
C ALA A 229 -22.88 6.84 -4.64
N LEU A 230 -22.60 6.82 -3.34
CA LEU A 230 -23.01 5.75 -2.44
C LEU A 230 -24.52 5.75 -2.16
N ASP A 231 -25.24 6.86 -2.36
CA ASP A 231 -26.71 6.93 -2.22
C ASP A 231 -27.41 5.99 -3.21
N GLY A 232 -26.77 5.71 -4.37
CA GLY A 232 -27.29 4.80 -5.38
C GLY A 232 -26.91 3.32 -5.17
N VAL A 233 -26.19 2.99 -4.12
CA VAL A 233 -25.73 1.64 -3.84
C VAL A 233 -26.83 0.83 -3.15
N ALA A 234 -27.22 -0.28 -3.76
CA ALA A 234 -28.18 -1.21 -3.18
C ALA A 234 -27.52 -2.13 -2.13
N GLY A 235 -28.06 -2.15 -0.91
CA GLY A 235 -27.57 -2.98 0.20
C GLY A 235 -26.64 -2.23 1.15
N ALA A 236 -25.92 -2.99 1.96
CA ALA A 236 -25.01 -2.41 2.93
C ALA A 236 -23.73 -1.86 2.28
N VAL A 237 -23.19 -0.78 2.83
CA VAL A 237 -21.92 -0.21 2.44
C VAL A 237 -20.95 -0.33 3.60
N VAL A 238 -19.85 -1.06 3.39
CA VAL A 238 -18.73 -1.15 4.32
C VAL A 238 -17.69 -0.12 3.87
N LEU A 239 -17.66 1.01 4.57
CA LEU A 239 -16.80 2.14 4.27
C LEU A 239 -15.57 2.11 5.18
N THR A 240 -14.37 2.20 4.62
CA THR A 240 -13.12 2.27 5.39
C THR A 240 -12.51 3.66 5.34
N ALA A 241 -11.88 4.08 6.44
CA ALA A 241 -11.22 5.37 6.54
C ALA A 241 -10.07 5.52 5.52
N PRO A 242 -9.79 6.75 5.06
CA PRO A 242 -8.66 7.03 4.17
C PRO A 242 -7.31 6.83 4.87
N ASN A 243 -6.24 6.77 4.09
CA ASN A 243 -4.88 6.84 4.61
C ASN A 243 -4.56 8.24 5.18
N PRO A 244 -3.50 8.39 6.00
CA PRO A 244 -3.06 9.66 6.57
C PRO A 244 -2.39 10.57 5.50
N ASP A 245 -3.17 10.97 4.51
CA ASP A 245 -2.77 11.92 3.47
C ASP A 245 -3.31 13.32 3.81
N ALA A 246 -2.83 14.35 3.14
CA ALA A 246 -3.37 15.69 3.29
C ALA A 246 -4.90 15.70 3.06
N ALA A 247 -5.66 16.42 3.88
CA ALA A 247 -7.12 16.48 3.91
C ALA A 247 -7.83 15.20 4.38
N SER A 248 -7.12 14.18 4.88
CA SER A 248 -7.74 12.94 5.36
C SER A 248 -8.70 13.14 6.53
N GLU A 249 -8.41 14.08 7.42
CA GLU A 249 -9.29 14.40 8.54
C GLU A 249 -10.65 14.98 8.08
N MET A 250 -10.63 15.84 7.08
CA MET A 250 -11.85 16.38 6.49
C MET A 250 -12.68 15.27 5.82
N PHE A 251 -12.02 14.34 5.10
CA PHE A 251 -12.68 13.14 4.54
C PHE A 251 -13.32 12.30 5.64
N LEU A 252 -12.58 12.00 6.71
CA LEU A 252 -13.06 11.19 7.82
C LEU A 252 -14.25 11.85 8.55
N ALA A 253 -14.19 13.17 8.76
CA ALA A 253 -15.31 13.91 9.34
C ALA A 253 -16.59 13.80 8.49
N LYS A 254 -16.47 13.92 7.15
CA LYS A 254 -17.59 13.74 6.22
C LYS A 254 -18.09 12.29 6.19
N TYR A 255 -17.21 11.30 6.28
CA TYR A 255 -17.59 9.89 6.38
C TYR A 255 -18.38 9.59 7.65
N ARG A 256 -17.97 10.14 8.79
CA ARG A 256 -18.69 10.01 10.06
C ARG A 256 -20.08 10.62 9.97
N ALA A 257 -20.19 11.84 9.42
CA ALA A 257 -21.47 12.50 9.22
C ALA A 257 -22.40 11.72 8.28
N TYR A 258 -21.84 11.20 7.18
CA TYR A 258 -22.57 10.40 6.22
C TYR A 258 -23.08 9.07 6.84
N ALA A 259 -22.21 8.35 7.51
CA ALA A 259 -22.57 7.09 8.17
C ALA A 259 -23.65 7.29 9.28
N ALA A 260 -23.60 8.40 9.99
CA ALA A 260 -24.62 8.73 10.99
C ALA A 260 -26.00 9.00 10.35
N ALA A 261 -26.04 9.50 9.12
CA ALA A 261 -27.28 9.78 8.38
C ALA A 261 -27.82 8.57 7.58
N HIS A 262 -26.99 7.54 7.33
CA HIS A 262 -27.31 6.40 6.46
C HIS A 262 -27.17 5.07 7.22
N PRO A 263 -28.29 4.49 7.70
CA PRO A 263 -28.24 3.28 8.56
C PRO A 263 -27.70 2.02 7.86
N ASN A 264 -27.62 2.00 6.53
CA ASN A 264 -27.00 0.93 5.75
C ASN A 264 -25.48 1.08 5.60
N VAL A 265 -24.89 2.16 6.11
CA VAL A 265 -23.43 2.40 6.06
C VAL A 265 -22.77 1.97 7.36
N ARG A 266 -21.71 1.18 7.24
CA ARG A 266 -20.83 0.78 8.35
C ARG A 266 -19.46 1.38 8.12
N LEU A 267 -19.07 2.35 8.95
CA LEU A 267 -17.76 3.00 8.87
C LEU A 267 -16.77 2.30 9.81
N TYR A 268 -15.58 2.01 9.29
CA TYR A 268 -14.47 1.42 10.04
C TYR A 268 -13.20 2.26 9.85
N ASP A 269 -12.54 2.60 10.95
CA ASP A 269 -11.20 3.22 10.88
C ASP A 269 -10.19 2.23 10.29
N SER A 270 -10.30 0.95 10.65
CA SER A 270 -9.55 -0.16 10.07
C SER A 270 -10.26 -1.48 10.30
N LEU A 271 -10.30 -2.34 9.29
CA LEU A 271 -10.76 -3.73 9.44
C LEU A 271 -9.61 -4.67 9.87
N GLY A 272 -8.34 -4.24 9.66
CA GLY A 272 -7.19 -5.14 9.69
C GLY A 272 -7.16 -6.06 8.46
N ALA A 273 -6.00 -6.60 8.13
CA ALA A 273 -5.78 -7.35 6.89
C ALA A 273 -6.75 -8.55 6.75
N GLN A 274 -6.89 -9.35 7.81
CA GLN A 274 -7.73 -10.55 7.80
C GLN A 274 -9.20 -10.27 7.45
N ALA A 275 -9.83 -9.32 8.14
CA ALA A 275 -11.22 -8.98 7.85
C ALA A 275 -11.39 -8.23 6.55
N TYR A 276 -10.39 -7.42 6.16
CA TYR A 276 -10.44 -6.71 4.89
C TYR A 276 -10.44 -7.66 3.69
N TYR A 277 -9.53 -8.66 3.68
CA TYR A 277 -9.49 -9.65 2.61
C TYR A 277 -10.68 -10.60 2.64
N ALA A 278 -11.20 -10.96 3.82
CA ALA A 278 -12.45 -11.70 3.92
C ALA A 278 -13.65 -10.88 3.39
N ALA A 279 -13.66 -9.58 3.63
CA ALA A 279 -14.68 -8.69 3.04
C ALA A 279 -14.53 -8.60 1.52
N MET A 280 -13.29 -8.49 0.97
CA MET A 280 -13.05 -8.53 -0.47
C MET A 280 -13.55 -9.83 -1.11
N ALA A 281 -13.36 -10.97 -0.45
CA ALA A 281 -13.81 -12.27 -0.94
C ALA A 281 -15.35 -12.40 -1.03
N GLN A 282 -16.11 -11.60 -0.27
CA GLN A 282 -17.56 -11.72 -0.15
C GLN A 282 -18.34 -10.48 -0.62
N ALA A 283 -17.67 -9.35 -0.84
CA ALA A 283 -18.30 -8.14 -1.34
C ALA A 283 -18.89 -8.34 -2.75
N ARG A 284 -19.98 -7.64 -3.04
CA ARG A 284 -20.56 -7.63 -4.40
C ARG A 284 -19.63 -6.95 -5.40
N TYR A 285 -19.06 -5.85 -5.02
CA TYR A 285 -18.01 -5.11 -5.75
C TYR A 285 -17.30 -4.17 -4.78
N MET A 286 -16.15 -3.66 -5.23
CA MET A 286 -15.41 -2.61 -4.55
C MET A 286 -15.63 -1.29 -5.29
N ILE A 287 -15.74 -0.16 -4.55
CA ILE A 287 -15.89 1.18 -5.13
C ILE A 287 -14.96 2.18 -4.44
N GLY A 288 -14.29 3.00 -5.22
CA GLY A 288 -13.42 4.07 -4.72
C GLY A 288 -12.14 4.21 -5.54
N ASN A 289 -11.03 4.50 -4.87
CA ASN A 289 -9.73 4.70 -5.52
C ASN A 289 -8.54 4.06 -4.75
N SER A 290 -8.84 3.04 -3.95
CA SER A 290 -7.81 2.30 -3.22
C SER A 290 -6.92 1.47 -4.15
N SER A 291 -5.64 1.33 -3.80
CA SER A 291 -4.70 0.43 -4.49
C SER A 291 -5.12 -1.04 -4.41
N SER A 292 -5.86 -1.43 -3.38
CA SER A 292 -6.41 -2.80 -3.23
C SER A 292 -7.28 -3.22 -4.41
N GLY A 293 -7.96 -2.26 -5.02
CA GLY A 293 -8.72 -2.49 -6.25
C GLY A 293 -7.85 -2.88 -7.44
N MET A 294 -6.55 -2.50 -7.43
CA MET A 294 -5.63 -2.84 -8.51
C MET A 294 -4.82 -4.10 -8.21
N TRP A 295 -4.37 -4.26 -6.96
CA TRP A 295 -3.41 -5.30 -6.59
C TRP A 295 -4.08 -6.60 -6.14
N GLU A 296 -5.08 -6.52 -5.25
CA GLU A 296 -5.62 -7.69 -4.57
C GLU A 296 -6.93 -8.20 -5.19
N SER A 297 -7.75 -7.30 -5.72
CA SER A 297 -9.13 -7.60 -6.12
C SER A 297 -9.27 -8.72 -7.15
N ALA A 298 -8.32 -8.83 -8.09
CA ALA A 298 -8.32 -9.87 -9.12
C ALA A 298 -8.20 -11.27 -8.52
N SER A 299 -7.45 -11.44 -7.42
CA SER A 299 -7.32 -12.71 -6.69
C SER A 299 -8.64 -13.20 -6.10
N PHE A 300 -9.61 -12.30 -5.88
CA PHE A 300 -10.95 -12.59 -5.39
C PHE A 300 -12.01 -12.55 -6.49
N ARG A 301 -11.63 -12.31 -7.75
CA ARG A 301 -12.56 -12.05 -8.87
C ARG A 301 -13.61 -10.96 -8.50
N LEU A 302 -13.20 -10.00 -7.68
CA LEU A 302 -14.03 -8.93 -7.15
C LEU A 302 -14.12 -7.80 -8.19
N PRO A 303 -15.32 -7.43 -8.69
CA PRO A 303 -15.50 -6.27 -9.54
C PRO A 303 -15.04 -4.99 -8.83
N VAL A 304 -14.39 -4.08 -9.55
CA VAL A 304 -13.93 -2.81 -9.00
C VAL A 304 -14.41 -1.64 -9.84
N VAL A 305 -15.04 -0.66 -9.19
CA VAL A 305 -15.34 0.66 -9.74
C VAL A 305 -14.24 1.61 -9.26
N ASN A 306 -13.24 1.88 -10.10
CA ASN A 306 -12.16 2.79 -9.78
C ASN A 306 -12.48 4.21 -10.22
N ILE A 307 -12.59 5.14 -9.25
CA ILE A 307 -13.04 6.51 -9.47
C ILE A 307 -11.85 7.47 -9.51
N GLY A 308 -11.78 8.27 -10.56
CA GLY A 308 -10.80 9.33 -10.71
C GLY A 308 -9.39 8.86 -11.08
N PRO A 309 -8.42 9.79 -11.11
CA PRO A 309 -7.10 9.55 -11.69
C PRO A 309 -6.08 8.92 -10.74
N ARG A 310 -6.41 8.72 -9.43
CA ARG A 310 -5.42 8.29 -8.43
C ARG A 310 -4.64 7.05 -8.84
N GLN A 311 -5.31 6.05 -9.44
CA GLN A 311 -4.70 4.79 -9.86
C GLN A 311 -4.33 4.77 -11.37
N GLN A 312 -4.36 5.91 -12.05
CA GLN A 312 -4.09 5.98 -13.48
C GLN A 312 -2.69 5.47 -13.82
N GLY A 313 -2.62 4.58 -14.80
CA GLY A 313 -1.37 3.96 -15.28
C GLY A 313 -0.96 2.70 -14.53
N ARG A 314 -1.65 2.35 -13.43
CA ARG A 314 -1.36 1.12 -12.68
C ARG A 314 -1.88 -0.11 -13.41
N VAL A 315 -1.08 -1.16 -13.45
CA VAL A 315 -1.49 -2.47 -13.97
C VAL A 315 -2.57 -3.07 -13.05
N HIS A 316 -3.52 -3.79 -13.61
CA HIS A 316 -4.62 -4.43 -12.88
C HIS A 316 -5.19 -5.61 -13.65
N GLY A 317 -5.99 -6.44 -12.98
CA GLY A 317 -6.77 -7.51 -13.64
C GLY A 317 -7.92 -6.98 -14.50
N ASN A 318 -8.58 -7.86 -15.24
CA ASN A 318 -9.73 -7.51 -16.10
C ASN A 318 -11.05 -7.27 -15.34
N ASN A 319 -10.99 -7.23 -14.01
CA ASN A 319 -12.10 -7.00 -13.10
C ASN A 319 -12.27 -5.52 -12.68
N VAL A 320 -11.58 -4.58 -13.32
CA VAL A 320 -11.59 -3.15 -12.97
C VAL A 320 -12.24 -2.32 -14.08
N VAL A 321 -13.23 -1.51 -13.71
CA VAL A 321 -13.78 -0.46 -14.56
C VAL A 321 -13.35 0.91 -14.01
N HIS A 322 -12.77 1.74 -14.87
CA HIS A 322 -12.38 3.10 -14.53
C HIS A 322 -13.46 4.11 -14.90
N CYS A 323 -13.72 5.08 -14.04
CA CYS A 323 -14.63 6.18 -14.34
C CYS A 323 -14.10 7.51 -13.81
N ALA A 324 -14.58 8.60 -14.40
CA ALA A 324 -14.33 9.94 -13.90
C ALA A 324 -15.03 10.16 -12.54
N LEU A 325 -14.59 11.15 -11.78
CA LEU A 325 -15.26 11.63 -10.57
C LEU A 325 -16.50 12.47 -10.97
N ASP A 326 -17.47 11.80 -11.54
CA ASP A 326 -18.72 12.34 -12.06
C ASP A 326 -19.87 11.40 -11.71
N PRO A 327 -21.02 11.89 -11.19
CA PRO A 327 -22.10 11.03 -10.74
C PRO A 327 -22.64 10.09 -11.83
N GLN A 328 -22.77 10.56 -13.07
CA GLN A 328 -23.29 9.75 -14.17
C GLN A 328 -22.28 8.68 -14.61
N ALA A 329 -20.99 9.03 -14.69
CA ALA A 329 -19.93 8.10 -15.00
C ALA A 329 -19.82 7.00 -13.94
N ILE A 330 -19.93 7.36 -12.64
CA ILE A 330 -19.90 6.42 -11.52
C ILE A 330 -21.13 5.48 -11.60
N ALA A 331 -22.33 6.01 -11.84
CA ALA A 331 -23.55 5.19 -11.95
C ALA A 331 -23.42 4.17 -13.10
N THR A 332 -22.87 4.57 -14.24
CA THR A 332 -22.61 3.68 -15.39
C THR A 332 -21.61 2.59 -15.02
N ALA A 333 -20.53 2.94 -14.33
CA ALA A 333 -19.52 1.96 -13.88
C ALA A 333 -20.08 0.99 -12.83
N ILE A 334 -20.95 1.45 -11.93
CA ILE A 334 -21.66 0.56 -10.98
C ILE A 334 -22.57 -0.40 -11.74
N ALA A 335 -23.32 0.07 -12.74
CA ALA A 335 -24.16 -0.81 -13.57
C ALA A 335 -23.35 -1.91 -14.26
N GLN A 336 -22.17 -1.59 -14.76
CA GLN A 336 -21.24 -2.58 -15.32
C GLN A 336 -20.71 -3.53 -14.24
N ALA A 337 -20.34 -3.05 -13.05
CA ALA A 337 -19.80 -3.88 -11.97
C ALA A 337 -20.80 -4.93 -11.44
N VAL A 338 -22.09 -4.69 -11.57
CA VAL A 338 -23.14 -5.63 -11.17
C VAL A 338 -23.62 -6.51 -12.31
N ASP A 339 -23.20 -6.28 -13.55
CA ASP A 339 -23.58 -7.08 -14.71
C ASP A 339 -22.97 -8.50 -14.62
N PRO A 340 -23.81 -9.56 -14.56
CA PRO A 340 -23.33 -10.93 -14.50
C PRO A 340 -22.43 -11.31 -15.69
N ALA A 341 -22.76 -10.86 -16.89
CA ALA A 341 -22.00 -11.20 -18.10
C ALA A 341 -20.56 -10.63 -18.04
N TRP A 342 -20.41 -9.40 -17.53
CA TRP A 342 -19.07 -8.84 -17.30
C TRP A 342 -18.31 -9.61 -16.24
N ARG A 343 -18.96 -9.98 -15.13
CA ARG A 343 -18.33 -10.77 -14.06
C ARG A 343 -17.89 -12.16 -14.50
N GLU A 344 -18.66 -12.81 -15.38
CA GLU A 344 -18.30 -14.11 -15.95
C GLU A 344 -17.07 -14.03 -16.87
N SER A 345 -16.79 -12.86 -17.46
CA SER A 345 -15.62 -12.64 -18.30
C SER A 345 -14.28 -12.57 -17.55
N PHE A 346 -14.31 -12.56 -16.20
CA PHE A 346 -13.08 -12.47 -15.41
C PHE A 346 -12.32 -13.80 -15.47
N ASP A 347 -11.07 -13.73 -15.93
CA ASP A 347 -10.19 -14.90 -15.98
C ASP A 347 -9.60 -15.26 -14.59
N GLY A 348 -9.66 -14.32 -13.63
CA GLY A 348 -9.09 -14.48 -12.29
C GLY A 348 -7.57 -14.35 -12.26
N THR A 349 -6.95 -13.90 -13.36
CA THR A 349 -5.52 -13.66 -13.43
C THR A 349 -5.18 -12.40 -12.66
N ASN A 350 -4.34 -12.54 -11.63
CA ASN A 350 -3.76 -11.40 -10.96
C ASN A 350 -2.30 -11.23 -11.43
N PRO A 351 -1.98 -10.13 -12.14
CA PRO A 351 -0.64 -9.95 -12.70
C PRO A 351 0.47 -9.84 -11.66
N TYR A 352 0.12 -9.46 -10.42
CA TYR A 352 1.07 -9.24 -9.32
C TYR A 352 1.45 -10.52 -8.57
N VAL A 353 0.76 -11.64 -8.82
CA VAL A 353 1.06 -12.92 -8.16
C VAL A 353 2.31 -13.55 -8.78
N HIS A 354 3.29 -13.82 -7.94
CA HIS A 354 4.43 -14.65 -8.30
C HIS A 354 4.57 -15.82 -7.32
N ARG A 355 4.89 -17.00 -7.83
CA ARG A 355 4.91 -18.25 -7.05
C ARG A 355 5.91 -18.22 -5.90
N ASP A 356 7.09 -17.65 -6.14
CA ASP A 356 8.24 -17.75 -5.24
C ASP A 356 8.60 -16.38 -4.61
N THR A 357 7.62 -15.48 -4.48
CA THR A 357 7.82 -14.09 -4.04
C THR A 357 8.72 -13.99 -2.80
N ILE A 358 8.39 -14.68 -1.72
CA ILE A 358 9.13 -14.59 -0.46
C ILE A 358 10.54 -15.17 -0.61
N ALA A 359 10.69 -16.31 -1.29
CA ALA A 359 11.98 -16.93 -1.52
C ALA A 359 12.91 -16.05 -2.36
N LEU A 360 12.38 -15.37 -3.38
CA LEU A 360 13.14 -14.43 -4.22
C LEU A 360 13.58 -13.19 -3.42
N ILE A 361 12.70 -12.65 -2.55
CA ILE A 361 13.04 -11.52 -1.69
C ILE A 361 14.15 -11.90 -0.71
N LEU A 362 13.97 -12.97 0.07
CA LEU A 362 14.98 -13.42 1.04
C LEU A 362 16.28 -13.86 0.35
N GLY A 363 16.19 -14.53 -0.80
CA GLY A 363 17.34 -14.89 -1.60
C GLY A 363 18.14 -13.68 -2.09
N SER A 364 17.43 -12.59 -2.47
CA SER A 364 18.07 -11.33 -2.88
C SER A 364 18.76 -10.63 -1.69
N LEU A 365 18.18 -10.67 -0.49
CA LEU A 365 18.80 -10.14 0.72
C LEU A 365 20.04 -10.93 1.12
N LYS A 366 19.98 -12.26 1.07
CA LYS A 366 21.09 -13.16 1.45
C LYS A 366 22.19 -13.31 0.38
N HIS A 367 21.95 -12.81 -0.82
CA HIS A 367 22.98 -12.85 -1.87
C HIS A 367 24.23 -12.08 -1.40
N PRO A 368 25.44 -12.63 -1.55
CA PRO A 368 26.67 -12.00 -1.04
C PRO A 368 27.11 -10.82 -1.92
N TRP A 369 26.33 -9.74 -1.88
CA TRP A 369 26.63 -8.52 -2.62
C TRP A 369 27.92 -7.88 -2.10
N ASP A 370 28.78 -7.44 -3.00
CA ASP A 370 29.88 -6.52 -2.64
C ASP A 370 29.28 -5.16 -2.21
N ARG A 371 29.47 -4.80 -0.94
CA ARG A 371 28.96 -3.57 -0.36
C ARG A 371 29.45 -2.31 -1.10
N ALA A 372 30.73 -2.29 -1.50
CA ALA A 372 31.29 -1.13 -2.20
C ALA A 372 30.62 -0.98 -3.59
N ARG A 373 30.40 -2.10 -4.29
CA ARG A 373 29.69 -2.11 -5.57
C ARG A 373 28.21 -1.73 -5.41
N LEU A 374 27.54 -2.15 -4.33
CA LEU A 374 26.16 -1.72 -4.03
C LEU A 374 26.07 -0.21 -3.89
N LEU A 375 26.92 0.37 -3.04
CA LEU A 375 26.91 1.81 -2.76
C LEU A 375 27.35 2.65 -3.96
N ALA A 376 28.25 2.14 -4.79
CA ALA A 376 28.74 2.81 -6.00
C ALA A 376 27.77 2.65 -7.18
N LYS A 377 26.54 3.11 -7.01
CA LYS A 377 25.49 3.06 -8.04
C LYS A 377 25.89 3.85 -9.29
N ARG A 378 25.73 3.24 -10.47
CA ARG A 378 26.04 3.87 -11.75
C ARG A 378 24.74 4.17 -12.49
N PHE A 379 24.73 5.28 -13.21
CA PHE A 379 23.70 5.57 -14.20
C PHE A 379 24.02 4.84 -15.49
N VAL A 380 23.09 4.03 -15.97
CA VAL A 380 23.16 3.38 -17.29
C VAL A 380 22.37 4.20 -18.29
N ASP A 381 23.04 4.83 -19.26
CA ASP A 381 22.32 5.60 -20.28
C ASP A 381 21.50 4.66 -21.18
N PRO A 382 20.17 4.72 -21.13
CA PRO A 382 19.32 3.85 -21.93
C PRO A 382 19.38 4.19 -23.44
N LEU A 383 19.90 5.35 -23.82
CA LEU A 383 20.07 5.77 -25.21
C LEU A 383 21.40 5.30 -25.81
N ALA A 384 22.42 5.05 -24.97
CA ALA A 384 23.73 4.58 -25.43
C ALA A 384 23.72 3.10 -25.87
N GLN A 385 22.63 2.37 -25.62
CA GLN A 385 22.48 0.94 -25.97
C GLN A 385 21.65 0.69 -27.25
N ARG A 386 21.34 1.76 -28.01
CA ARG A 386 20.59 1.68 -29.28
C ARG A 386 21.50 1.70 -30.49
#